data_2b193cea4d01e4d548135b6df3ce8923
#
_entry.id   2b193cea4d01e4d548135b6df3ce8923
#
_cell.length_a   1.000
_cell.length_b   1.000
_cell.length_c   1.000
_cell.angle_alpha   90.00
_cell.angle_beta   90.00
_cell.angle_gamma   90.00
#
_symmetry.space_group_name_H-M   'P 1'
#
loop_
_entity.id
_entity.type
_entity.pdbx_description
1 polymer ?
#
loop_
_entity_poly.entity_id
_entity_poly.type
_entity_poly.pdbx_seq_one_letter_code
_entity_poly.pdbx_strand_id
1 'polypeptide(L)'
;MKPETFFSSLSSIFLAAVMILALTSADSDKTTTIFVIGDSTAANKDISNNKKERGWGMALQCYFTDDIRIDNHAVNGRSSISFFNEGRWTKVLEKMKPGDYVIIQFGHNDEKPGEKRHTDPGSTFDYMLARYVRETREHGGIPVLMNCVVRRNFFTSVPQNDDDEKLRTTTFKDGVKMVEGDTLIDTHGLYRVAPRDVAQRMNVHFVDANNITHDLEQGLGTEASKKLHMWFKPGEEPSVPEGRQDNTHYNVYGAHVVAKLLADALCEEIPLLKKYRCDADYTVDSKGRGDFMSLEDAVAASQAKGQQQTVTIQILGGEWQKPQLPKKSKIQFIMRENAKWK
;
A
#
# COMPACT_ATOMS: atom_id res chain seq x y z
N MET A 1 -13.34 -69.41 -33.64
CA MET A 1 -12.47 -68.85 -32.63
C MET A 1 -11.73 -67.68 -33.25
N LYS A 2 -12.09 -66.46 -32.91
CA LYS A 2 -11.44 -65.21 -33.33
C LYS A 2 -10.46 -64.75 -32.25
N PRO A 3 -9.25 -64.26 -32.55
CA PRO A 3 -8.39 -63.67 -31.55
C PRO A 3 -8.80 -62.18 -31.36
N GLU A 4 -9.04 -61.81 -30.10
CA GLU A 4 -9.32 -60.45 -29.70
C GLU A 4 -8.01 -59.63 -29.57
N THR A 5 -8.15 -58.39 -29.97
CA THR A 5 -7.12 -57.38 -30.09
C THR A 5 -6.70 -56.82 -28.74
N PHE A 6 -5.39 -56.93 -28.42
CA PHE A 6 -4.72 -56.26 -27.31
C PHE A 6 -3.87 -55.10 -27.87
N PHE A 7 -4.46 -53.93 -28.11
CA PHE A 7 -3.70 -52.71 -28.40
C PHE A 7 -4.56 -51.47 -28.13
N SER A 8 -4.69 -51.00 -26.88
CA SER A 8 -5.18 -49.64 -26.63
C SER A 8 -4.88 -49.08 -25.22
N SER A 9 -3.78 -49.47 -24.54
CA SER A 9 -3.52 -48.89 -23.19
C SER A 9 -2.18 -48.21 -23.04
N LEU A 10 -1.33 -48.09 -24.07
CA LEU A 10 -0.02 -47.45 -23.96
C LEU A 10 0.03 -45.99 -24.43
N SER A 11 -0.96 -45.51 -25.21
CA SER A 11 -0.94 -44.13 -25.73
C SER A 11 -1.43 -43.07 -24.74
N SER A 12 -2.25 -43.45 -23.75
CA SER A 12 -2.81 -42.49 -22.76
C SER A 12 -1.87 -42.13 -21.62
N ILE A 13 -0.89 -42.99 -21.33
CA ILE A 13 0.09 -42.73 -20.23
C ILE A 13 1.22 -41.83 -20.72
N PHE A 14 1.55 -41.85 -22.03
CA PHE A 14 2.59 -40.95 -22.55
C PHE A 14 2.15 -39.51 -22.69
N LEU A 15 0.85 -39.22 -22.90
CA LEU A 15 0.33 -37.86 -23.02
C LEU A 15 0.24 -37.17 -21.62
N ALA A 16 -0.03 -37.91 -20.55
CA ALA A 16 -0.08 -37.40 -19.21
C ALA A 16 1.31 -37.09 -18.64
N ALA A 17 2.34 -37.86 -19.00
CA ALA A 17 3.71 -37.65 -18.58
C ALA A 17 4.37 -36.41 -19.25
N VAL A 18 3.99 -36.08 -20.47
CA VAL A 18 4.51 -34.91 -21.21
C VAL A 18 3.90 -33.60 -20.68
N MET A 19 2.65 -33.62 -20.16
CA MET A 19 2.05 -32.44 -19.54
C MET A 19 2.61 -32.09 -18.14
N ILE A 20 3.19 -33.04 -17.43
CA ILE A 20 3.77 -32.80 -16.08
C ILE A 20 5.22 -32.29 -16.18
N LEU A 21 5.93 -32.52 -17.26
CA LEU A 21 7.32 -32.03 -17.44
C LEU A 21 7.41 -30.59 -17.98
N ALA A 22 6.30 -29.97 -18.39
CA ALA A 22 6.29 -28.58 -18.87
C ALA A 22 6.13 -27.53 -17.74
N LEU A 23 6.03 -27.97 -16.48
CA LEU A 23 5.78 -27.08 -15.33
C LEU A 23 7.02 -26.86 -14.43
N THR A 24 8.22 -27.28 -14.85
CA THR A 24 9.44 -27.11 -14.04
C THR A 24 10.59 -26.38 -14.73
N SER A 25 10.32 -25.50 -15.67
CA SER A 25 11.27 -24.42 -15.93
C SER A 25 10.79 -23.20 -15.16
N ALA A 26 11.03 -23.19 -13.84
CA ALA A 26 11.01 -21.98 -13.07
C ALA A 26 12.11 -21.08 -13.61
N ASP A 27 11.73 -20.10 -14.39
CA ASP A 27 12.55 -18.97 -14.81
C ASP A 27 12.97 -18.25 -13.52
N SER A 28 14.17 -18.54 -13.02
CA SER A 28 14.67 -18.07 -11.72
C SER A 28 15.01 -16.57 -11.71
N ASP A 29 14.72 -15.84 -12.80
CA ASP A 29 15.06 -14.42 -12.96
C ASP A 29 13.84 -13.51 -13.18
N LYS A 30 12.61 -14.00 -12.93
CA LYS A 30 11.42 -13.19 -13.20
C LYS A 30 10.98 -12.42 -11.95
N THR A 31 11.39 -11.16 -11.84
CA THR A 31 10.85 -10.22 -10.84
C THR A 31 9.32 -10.14 -10.99
N THR A 32 8.59 -10.50 -9.92
CA THR A 32 7.14 -10.38 -9.87
C THR A 32 6.76 -8.95 -9.53
N THR A 33 5.82 -8.37 -10.26
CA THR A 33 5.33 -7.02 -9.97
C THR A 33 4.04 -7.07 -9.15
N ILE A 34 3.97 -6.24 -8.12
CA ILE A 34 2.73 -5.90 -7.43
C ILE A 34 2.33 -4.49 -7.86
N PHE A 35 1.32 -4.41 -8.71
CA PHE A 35 0.70 -3.14 -9.07
C PHE A 35 -0.21 -2.69 -7.93
N VAL A 36 -0.19 -1.39 -7.62
CA VAL A 36 -1.12 -0.78 -6.66
C VAL A 36 -1.97 0.23 -7.41
N ILE A 37 -3.28 0.01 -7.48
CA ILE A 37 -4.24 0.99 -7.97
C ILE A 37 -5.12 1.49 -6.83
N GLY A 38 -5.40 2.79 -6.81
CA GLY A 38 -6.11 3.39 -5.70
C GLY A 38 -6.10 4.91 -5.73
N ASP A 39 -6.36 5.47 -4.58
CA ASP A 39 -6.52 6.90 -4.36
C ASP A 39 -5.32 7.56 -3.65
N SER A 40 -5.56 8.72 -3.02
CA SER A 40 -4.53 9.53 -2.36
C SER A 40 -3.87 8.86 -1.16
N THR A 41 -4.54 7.91 -0.51
CA THR A 41 -4.00 7.23 0.67
C THR A 41 -2.87 6.27 0.33
N ALA A 42 -2.87 5.72 -0.90
CA ALA A 42 -1.83 4.86 -1.44
C ALA A 42 -0.85 5.58 -2.37
N ALA A 43 -1.20 6.73 -2.94
CA ALA A 43 -0.48 7.38 -4.04
C ALA A 43 0.96 7.80 -3.70
N ASN A 44 1.80 7.79 -4.72
CA ASN A 44 3.08 8.50 -4.68
C ASN A 44 2.85 10.00 -4.50
N LYS A 45 3.67 10.63 -3.66
CA LYS A 45 3.53 12.05 -3.33
C LYS A 45 4.71 12.88 -3.84
N ASP A 46 4.43 14.16 -4.04
CA ASP A 46 5.49 15.14 -4.30
C ASP A 46 6.35 15.32 -3.05
N ILE A 47 7.64 15.09 -3.21
CA ILE A 47 8.65 15.21 -2.14
C ILE A 47 9.47 16.49 -2.22
N SER A 48 9.17 17.35 -3.19
CA SER A 48 9.87 18.64 -3.34
C SER A 48 9.71 19.49 -2.08
N ASN A 49 10.73 20.28 -1.77
CA ASN A 49 10.75 21.10 -0.56
C ASN A 49 10.52 20.29 0.73
N ASN A 50 10.98 19.05 0.75
CA ASN A 50 10.89 18.14 1.90
C ASN A 50 9.45 17.90 2.41
N LYS A 51 8.45 17.95 1.53
CA LYS A 51 7.06 17.67 1.89
C LYS A 51 6.93 16.30 2.55
N LYS A 52 6.14 16.23 3.61
CA LYS A 52 6.03 15.06 4.48
C LYS A 52 4.89 14.10 4.15
N GLU A 53 3.95 14.49 3.29
CA GLU A 53 2.85 13.60 2.92
C GLU A 53 3.34 12.40 2.12
N ARG A 54 2.90 11.19 2.49
CA ARG A 54 3.19 9.92 1.79
C ARG A 54 1.92 9.08 1.71
N GLY A 55 1.79 8.29 0.62
CA GLY A 55 0.83 7.19 0.59
C GLY A 55 1.48 5.89 1.04
N TRP A 56 0.70 4.99 1.64
CA TRP A 56 1.22 3.69 2.08
C TRP A 56 1.80 2.86 0.91
N GLY A 57 1.21 2.97 -0.29
CA GLY A 57 1.71 2.31 -1.49
C GLY A 57 3.09 2.82 -1.93
N MET A 58 3.43 4.08 -1.62
CA MET A 58 4.76 4.63 -1.87
C MET A 58 5.83 3.97 -0.98
N ALA A 59 5.49 3.65 0.28
CA ALA A 59 6.40 3.03 1.25
C ALA A 59 6.48 1.50 1.11
N LEU A 60 5.54 0.87 0.40
CA LEU A 60 5.36 -0.59 0.38
C LEU A 60 6.62 -1.35 -0.12
N GLN A 61 7.40 -0.77 -1.04
CA GLN A 61 8.65 -1.38 -1.53
C GLN A 61 9.67 -1.64 -0.41
N CYS A 62 9.64 -0.88 0.67
CA CYS A 62 10.55 -1.06 1.80
C CYS A 62 10.37 -2.40 2.52
N TYR A 63 9.23 -3.03 2.34
CA TYR A 63 8.83 -4.24 3.06
C TYR A 63 8.89 -5.52 2.21
N PHE A 64 9.37 -5.43 0.96
CA PHE A 64 9.60 -6.56 0.08
C PHE A 64 11.01 -6.51 -0.51
N THR A 65 11.63 -7.68 -0.73
CA THR A 65 12.92 -7.82 -1.40
C THR A 65 12.86 -7.36 -2.86
N ASP A 66 14.01 -7.28 -3.54
CA ASP A 66 14.04 -6.82 -4.94
C ASP A 66 13.42 -7.83 -5.93
N ASP A 67 13.17 -9.08 -5.50
CA ASP A 67 12.38 -10.06 -6.27
C ASP A 67 10.92 -9.63 -6.47
N ILE A 68 10.42 -8.73 -5.61
CA ILE A 68 9.10 -8.11 -5.74
C ILE A 68 9.28 -6.63 -6.06
N ARG A 69 8.76 -6.22 -7.20
CA ARG A 69 8.69 -4.82 -7.62
C ARG A 69 7.33 -4.24 -7.29
N ILE A 70 7.28 -3.14 -6.55
CA ILE A 70 6.04 -2.36 -6.36
C ILE A 70 5.94 -1.30 -7.46
N ASP A 71 4.93 -1.41 -8.33
CA ASP A 71 4.59 -0.39 -9.33
C ASP A 71 3.30 0.33 -8.92
N ASN A 72 3.46 1.43 -8.21
CA ASN A 72 2.35 2.17 -7.61
C ASN A 72 1.74 3.15 -8.60
N HIS A 73 0.54 2.85 -9.08
CA HIS A 73 -0.28 3.63 -10.00
C HIS A 73 -1.41 4.41 -9.30
N ALA A 74 -1.54 4.33 -7.97
CA ALA A 74 -2.54 5.08 -7.22
C ALA A 74 -2.39 6.59 -7.41
N VAL A 75 -3.50 7.32 -7.49
CA VAL A 75 -3.50 8.76 -7.80
C VAL A 75 -4.46 9.53 -6.90
N ASN A 76 -4.00 10.68 -6.40
CA ASN A 76 -4.79 11.58 -5.55
C ASN A 76 -6.16 11.89 -6.15
N GLY A 77 -7.21 11.80 -5.34
CA GLY A 77 -8.58 12.19 -5.69
C GLY A 77 -9.32 11.24 -6.64
N ARG A 78 -8.75 10.06 -6.97
CA ARG A 78 -9.40 9.13 -7.90
C ARG A 78 -10.27 8.14 -7.15
N SER A 79 -11.47 7.97 -7.67
CA SER A 79 -12.39 6.88 -7.36
C SER A 79 -12.18 5.72 -8.32
N SER A 80 -12.84 4.59 -8.07
CA SER A 80 -12.80 3.44 -8.95
C SER A 80 -13.20 3.78 -10.40
N ILE A 81 -14.27 4.55 -10.59
CA ILE A 81 -14.74 4.93 -11.92
C ILE A 81 -13.87 6.02 -12.57
N SER A 82 -13.41 7.04 -11.81
CA SER A 82 -12.60 8.10 -12.40
C SER A 82 -11.20 7.61 -12.80
N PHE A 83 -10.59 6.72 -12.03
CA PHE A 83 -9.32 6.07 -12.38
C PHE A 83 -9.44 5.31 -13.71
N PHE A 84 -10.56 4.61 -13.90
CA PHE A 84 -10.85 3.87 -15.13
C PHE A 84 -11.05 4.82 -16.32
N ASN A 85 -11.95 5.80 -16.18
CA ASN A 85 -12.35 6.70 -17.26
C ASN A 85 -11.21 7.61 -17.75
N GLU A 86 -10.21 7.86 -16.91
CA GLU A 86 -9.00 8.61 -17.29
C GLU A 86 -7.95 7.74 -18.02
N GLY A 87 -8.26 6.49 -18.36
CA GLY A 87 -7.35 5.57 -19.06
C GLY A 87 -6.15 5.14 -18.20
N ARG A 88 -6.19 5.32 -16.87
CA ARG A 88 -5.10 4.94 -15.98
C ARG A 88 -4.97 3.44 -15.85
N TRP A 89 -6.11 2.75 -15.85
CA TRP A 89 -6.16 1.30 -15.80
C TRP A 89 -5.52 0.65 -17.02
N THR A 90 -5.76 1.17 -18.20
CA THR A 90 -5.12 0.69 -19.43
C THR A 90 -3.60 0.66 -19.33
N LYS A 91 -3.00 1.70 -18.71
CA LYS A 91 -1.54 1.77 -18.51
C LYS A 91 -1.00 0.69 -17.56
N VAL A 92 -1.82 0.18 -16.65
CA VAL A 92 -1.47 -0.96 -15.78
C VAL A 92 -1.52 -2.25 -16.58
N LEU A 93 -2.61 -2.46 -17.34
CA LEU A 93 -2.79 -3.65 -18.19
C LEU A 93 -1.66 -3.80 -19.22
N GLU A 94 -1.22 -2.70 -19.85
CA GLU A 94 -0.11 -2.70 -20.82
C GLU A 94 1.23 -3.19 -20.24
N LYS A 95 1.43 -3.07 -18.92
CA LYS A 95 2.66 -3.48 -18.23
C LYS A 95 2.57 -4.85 -17.60
N MET A 96 1.34 -5.29 -17.32
CA MET A 96 1.07 -6.51 -16.56
C MET A 96 1.56 -7.75 -17.29
N LYS A 97 2.16 -8.67 -16.54
CA LYS A 97 2.58 -9.98 -17.02
C LYS A 97 1.85 -11.07 -16.24
N PRO A 98 1.65 -12.25 -16.84
CA PRO A 98 1.09 -13.39 -16.12
C PRO A 98 1.86 -13.68 -14.82
N GLY A 99 1.12 -13.79 -13.71
CA GLY A 99 1.65 -14.01 -12.37
C GLY A 99 1.95 -12.74 -11.57
N ASP A 100 1.79 -11.54 -12.16
CA ASP A 100 1.84 -10.28 -11.40
C ASP A 100 0.59 -10.12 -10.54
N TYR A 101 0.70 -9.36 -9.45
CA TYR A 101 -0.41 -9.07 -8.56
C TYR A 101 -0.95 -7.66 -8.82
N VAL A 102 -2.24 -7.46 -8.57
CA VAL A 102 -2.86 -6.12 -8.58
C VAL A 102 -3.62 -5.89 -7.28
N ILE A 103 -3.14 -4.99 -6.45
CA ILE A 103 -3.87 -4.49 -5.29
C ILE A 103 -4.83 -3.41 -5.76
N ILE A 104 -6.12 -3.61 -5.47
CA ILE A 104 -7.22 -2.74 -5.88
C ILE A 104 -7.83 -2.13 -4.62
N GLN A 105 -7.56 -0.85 -4.34
CA GLN A 105 -8.03 -0.15 -3.15
C GLN A 105 -8.69 1.19 -3.53
N PHE A 106 -10.02 1.24 -3.40
CA PHE A 106 -10.83 2.44 -3.63
C PHE A 106 -11.89 2.58 -2.53
N GLY A 107 -12.58 3.72 -2.50
CA GLY A 107 -13.66 4.04 -1.57
C GLY A 107 -13.69 5.50 -1.18
N HIS A 108 -12.57 6.08 -0.71
CA HIS A 108 -12.47 7.47 -0.22
C HIS A 108 -13.04 8.54 -1.17
N ASN A 109 -12.99 8.31 -2.47
CA ASN A 109 -13.49 9.26 -3.46
C ASN A 109 -14.77 8.77 -4.13
N ASP A 110 -15.05 7.48 -4.09
CA ASP A 110 -16.29 6.87 -4.56
C ASP A 110 -17.49 7.35 -3.75
N GLU A 111 -17.34 7.53 -2.45
CA GLU A 111 -18.38 8.05 -1.54
C GLU A 111 -18.66 9.54 -1.72
N LYS A 112 -17.73 10.29 -2.31
CA LYS A 112 -17.90 11.75 -2.48
C LYS A 112 -18.90 12.07 -3.59
N PRO A 113 -19.78 13.05 -3.39
CA PRO A 113 -20.75 13.44 -4.40
C PRO A 113 -20.06 13.95 -5.68
N GLY A 114 -20.71 13.76 -6.80
CA GLY A 114 -20.29 14.26 -8.12
C GLY A 114 -20.15 13.17 -9.17
N GLU A 115 -20.81 13.36 -10.30
CA GLU A 115 -20.96 12.39 -11.41
C GLU A 115 -19.64 11.77 -11.91
N LYS A 116 -18.54 12.51 -11.81
CA LYS A 116 -17.25 12.04 -12.35
C LYS A 116 -16.55 11.02 -11.46
N ARG A 117 -16.92 10.92 -10.18
CA ARG A 117 -16.22 10.07 -9.20
C ARG A 117 -17.13 9.21 -8.34
N HIS A 118 -18.38 9.60 -8.14
CA HIS A 118 -19.31 8.87 -7.29
C HIS A 118 -19.68 7.51 -7.88
N THR A 119 -19.69 6.50 -7.03
CA THR A 119 -20.22 5.16 -7.32
C THR A 119 -20.94 4.64 -6.08
N ASP A 120 -21.95 3.79 -6.25
CA ASP A 120 -22.78 3.30 -5.15
C ASP A 120 -22.43 1.85 -4.78
N PRO A 121 -22.19 1.55 -3.48
CA PRO A 121 -22.04 0.17 -2.99
C PRO A 121 -23.30 -0.65 -3.28
N GLY A 122 -23.11 -1.91 -3.61
CA GLY A 122 -24.19 -2.81 -4.03
C GLY A 122 -24.58 -2.66 -5.51
N SER A 123 -24.02 -1.70 -6.24
CA SER A 123 -24.28 -1.47 -7.66
C SER A 123 -23.02 -1.05 -8.42
N THR A 124 -22.86 0.25 -8.69
CA THR A 124 -21.77 0.76 -9.55
C THR A 124 -20.38 0.60 -8.95
N PHE A 125 -20.21 0.72 -7.63
CA PHE A 125 -18.93 0.47 -6.97
C PHE A 125 -18.53 -1.00 -7.10
N ASP A 126 -19.44 -1.92 -6.76
CA ASP A 126 -19.21 -3.37 -6.88
C ASP A 126 -18.91 -3.77 -8.33
N TYR A 127 -19.63 -3.17 -9.29
CA TYR A 127 -19.40 -3.40 -10.71
C TYR A 127 -17.96 -3.01 -11.12
N MET A 128 -17.48 -1.85 -10.66
CA MET A 128 -16.12 -1.40 -10.99
C MET A 128 -15.05 -2.31 -10.35
N LEU A 129 -15.22 -2.70 -9.10
CA LEU A 129 -14.32 -3.64 -8.44
C LEU A 129 -14.29 -5.00 -9.17
N ALA A 130 -15.47 -5.54 -9.50
CA ALA A 130 -15.58 -6.78 -10.25
C ALA A 130 -14.97 -6.68 -11.65
N ARG A 131 -15.04 -5.52 -12.28
CA ARG A 131 -14.42 -5.25 -13.58
C ARG A 131 -12.89 -5.32 -13.48
N TYR A 132 -12.28 -4.64 -12.51
CA TYR A 132 -10.84 -4.71 -12.26
C TYR A 132 -10.38 -6.15 -12.02
N VAL A 133 -11.14 -6.92 -11.24
CA VAL A 133 -10.86 -8.34 -10.98
C VAL A 133 -10.85 -9.15 -12.26
N ARG A 134 -11.89 -9.02 -13.09
CA ARG A 134 -11.99 -9.77 -14.37
C ARG A 134 -10.86 -9.42 -15.32
N GLU A 135 -10.66 -8.12 -15.57
CA GLU A 135 -9.64 -7.67 -16.53
C GLU A 135 -8.22 -8.00 -16.04
N THR A 136 -7.95 -8.00 -14.72
CA THR A 136 -6.69 -8.53 -14.16
C THR A 136 -6.49 -10.00 -14.53
N ARG A 137 -7.51 -10.84 -14.33
CA ARG A 137 -7.43 -12.27 -14.65
C ARG A 137 -7.29 -12.54 -16.15
N GLU A 138 -7.97 -11.78 -16.98
CA GLU A 138 -7.87 -11.86 -18.44
C GLU A 138 -6.45 -11.59 -18.95
N HIS A 139 -5.68 -10.77 -18.22
CA HIS A 139 -4.26 -10.50 -18.49
C HIS A 139 -3.30 -11.45 -17.73
N GLY A 140 -3.83 -12.50 -17.09
CA GLY A 140 -3.03 -13.48 -16.35
C GLY A 140 -2.53 -13.00 -14.98
N GLY A 141 -2.96 -11.84 -14.53
CA GLY A 141 -2.63 -11.29 -13.21
C GLY A 141 -3.49 -11.87 -12.09
N ILE A 142 -3.05 -11.67 -10.86
CA ILE A 142 -3.69 -12.13 -9.62
C ILE A 142 -4.28 -10.92 -8.91
N PRO A 143 -5.61 -10.74 -8.89
CA PRO A 143 -6.24 -9.61 -8.21
C PRO A 143 -6.27 -9.81 -6.70
N VAL A 144 -6.04 -8.71 -5.96
CA VAL A 144 -6.15 -8.61 -4.52
C VAL A 144 -7.06 -7.42 -4.21
N LEU A 145 -8.27 -7.67 -3.74
CA LEU A 145 -9.15 -6.60 -3.29
C LEU A 145 -8.75 -6.15 -1.89
N MET A 146 -8.80 -4.85 -1.68
CA MET A 146 -8.51 -4.20 -0.41
C MET A 146 -9.55 -3.11 -0.18
N ASN A 147 -10.16 -3.06 0.99
CA ASN A 147 -11.03 -1.94 1.34
C ASN A 147 -10.20 -0.69 1.70
N CYS A 148 -10.87 0.46 1.77
CA CYS A 148 -10.22 1.72 2.11
C CYS A 148 -9.69 1.70 3.55
N VAL A 149 -8.51 2.28 3.76
CA VAL A 149 -7.98 2.54 5.10
C VAL A 149 -8.92 3.46 5.87
N VAL A 150 -8.96 3.36 7.20
CA VAL A 150 -9.84 4.21 8.01
C VAL A 150 -9.39 5.66 7.96
N ARG A 151 -10.32 6.59 8.18
CA ARG A 151 -10.00 7.98 8.54
C ARG A 151 -9.86 8.08 10.05
N ARG A 152 -8.92 8.87 10.52
CA ARG A 152 -8.75 9.21 11.93
C ARG A 152 -9.91 10.09 12.40
N ASN A 153 -11.06 9.49 12.63
CA ASN A 153 -12.27 10.21 12.98
C ASN A 153 -12.76 9.85 14.38
N PHE A 154 -12.23 10.55 15.38
CA PHE A 154 -12.61 10.42 16.80
C PHE A 154 -13.72 11.41 17.20
N PHE A 155 -14.45 11.96 16.27
CA PHE A 155 -15.48 12.97 16.57
C PHE A 155 -16.69 12.34 17.25
N THR A 156 -17.27 13.09 18.20
CA THR A 156 -18.48 12.67 18.93
C THR A 156 -19.74 12.62 18.06
N SER A 157 -19.70 13.20 16.87
CA SER A 157 -20.74 13.09 15.86
C SER A 157 -20.09 12.90 14.49
N VAL A 158 -20.68 12.04 13.66
CA VAL A 158 -20.28 11.93 12.25
C VAL A 158 -20.53 13.28 11.57
N PRO A 159 -19.51 13.94 11.00
CA PRO A 159 -19.72 15.17 10.27
C PRO A 159 -20.74 14.93 9.16
N GLN A 160 -21.82 15.68 9.16
CA GLN A 160 -22.74 15.68 8.02
C GLN A 160 -21.97 16.23 6.81
N ASN A 161 -21.91 15.48 5.73
CA ASN A 161 -21.09 15.75 4.54
C ASN A 161 -19.59 15.64 4.82
N ASP A 162 -19.20 14.51 5.12
CA ASP A 162 -17.94 13.78 5.01
C ASP A 162 -16.84 14.43 4.15
N ASP A 163 -16.68 15.74 4.32
CA ASP A 163 -15.74 16.53 3.57
C ASP A 163 -14.49 16.77 4.41
N ASP A 164 -13.64 15.73 4.44
CA ASP A 164 -12.28 15.89 4.97
C ASP A 164 -11.55 17.09 4.35
N GLU A 165 -11.96 17.53 3.16
CA GLU A 165 -11.39 18.73 2.53
C GLU A 165 -11.71 19.97 3.36
N LYS A 166 -12.87 20.06 4.00
CA LYS A 166 -13.16 21.16 4.94
C LYS A 166 -12.28 21.11 6.18
N LEU A 167 -12.07 19.93 6.74
CA LEU A 167 -11.14 19.76 7.88
C LEU A 167 -9.71 20.07 7.48
N ARG A 168 -9.28 19.70 6.26
CA ARG A 168 -7.94 20.00 5.73
C ARG A 168 -7.72 21.49 5.50
N THR A 169 -8.77 22.22 5.15
CA THR A 169 -8.73 23.69 4.94
C THR A 169 -9.07 24.47 6.20
N THR A 170 -9.65 23.82 7.24
CA THR A 170 -9.85 24.41 8.54
C THR A 170 -8.49 24.60 9.20
N THR A 171 -7.97 25.79 9.10
CA THR A 171 -6.70 26.16 9.73
C THR A 171 -6.92 26.36 11.22
N PHE A 172 -5.86 26.28 12.02
CA PHE A 172 -5.91 26.66 13.44
C PHE A 172 -6.42 28.10 13.67
N LYS A 173 -6.43 28.94 12.62
CA LYS A 173 -6.94 30.32 12.63
C LYS A 173 -8.47 30.39 12.69
N ASP A 174 -9.17 29.39 12.16
CA ASP A 174 -10.64 29.45 12.04
C ASP A 174 -11.38 29.10 13.33
N GLY A 175 -10.67 28.74 14.39
CA GLY A 175 -11.22 28.53 15.73
C GLY A 175 -12.23 27.39 15.86
N VAL A 176 -12.40 26.57 14.83
CA VAL A 176 -13.30 25.41 14.86
C VAL A 176 -12.64 24.32 15.70
N LYS A 177 -13.07 24.21 16.95
CA LYS A 177 -12.73 23.07 17.81
C LYS A 177 -13.69 21.93 17.50
N MET A 178 -13.22 20.92 16.79
CA MET A 178 -13.91 19.64 16.73
C MET A 178 -13.77 18.95 18.08
N VAL A 179 -14.87 18.51 18.66
CA VAL A 179 -14.85 17.74 19.93
C VAL A 179 -14.51 16.32 19.59
N GLU A 180 -13.32 15.87 19.99
CA GLU A 180 -12.86 14.49 19.83
C GLU A 180 -13.32 13.65 21.03
N GLY A 181 -13.77 12.42 20.75
CA GLY A 181 -14.09 11.37 21.75
C GLY A 181 -13.00 10.31 21.80
N ASP A 182 -13.26 9.24 22.54
CA ASP A 182 -12.30 8.13 22.70
C ASP A 182 -12.53 6.99 21.71
N THR A 183 -13.59 7.06 20.91
CA THR A 183 -13.99 6.01 19.98
C THR A 183 -13.78 6.48 18.54
N LEU A 184 -13.03 5.70 17.77
CA LEU A 184 -12.85 5.93 16.35
C LEU A 184 -14.13 5.49 15.61
N ILE A 185 -14.70 6.41 14.84
CA ILE A 185 -15.92 6.16 14.05
C ILE A 185 -15.53 6.00 12.59
N ASP A 186 -15.76 4.80 12.02
CA ASP A 186 -15.58 4.60 10.58
C ASP A 186 -16.66 5.36 9.80
N THR A 187 -16.23 6.16 8.82
CA THR A 187 -17.10 7.00 8.00
C THR A 187 -17.36 6.44 6.61
N HIS A 188 -16.76 5.29 6.27
CA HIS A 188 -16.87 4.70 4.94
C HIS A 188 -18.16 3.88 4.71
N GLY A 189 -18.87 3.52 5.77
CA GLY A 189 -20.12 2.78 5.65
C GLY A 189 -20.00 1.52 4.78
N LEU A 190 -20.85 1.40 3.76
CA LEU A 190 -20.88 0.25 2.87
C LEU A 190 -19.66 0.16 1.92
N TYR A 191 -18.92 1.25 1.70
CA TYR A 191 -17.70 1.21 0.88
C TYR A 191 -16.58 0.36 1.50
N ARG A 192 -16.55 0.19 2.82
CA ARG A 192 -15.63 -0.75 3.47
C ARG A 192 -16.07 -2.20 3.33
N VAL A 193 -17.39 -2.45 3.16
CA VAL A 193 -17.98 -3.80 3.11
C VAL A 193 -17.93 -4.36 1.68
N ALA A 194 -18.27 -3.57 0.69
CA ALA A 194 -18.38 -3.98 -0.71
C ALA A 194 -17.13 -4.69 -1.28
N PRO A 195 -15.88 -4.26 -1.01
CA PRO A 195 -14.70 -4.96 -1.52
C PRO A 195 -14.58 -6.41 -1.01
N ARG A 196 -14.92 -6.65 0.26
CA ARG A 196 -14.96 -8.00 0.84
C ARG A 196 -16.03 -8.86 0.19
N ASP A 197 -17.22 -8.33 0.00
CA ASP A 197 -18.34 -9.06 -0.60
C ASP A 197 -18.06 -9.40 -2.07
N VAL A 198 -17.45 -8.48 -2.81
CA VAL A 198 -16.99 -8.76 -4.19
C VAL A 198 -15.90 -9.81 -4.18
N ALA A 199 -14.94 -9.75 -3.25
CA ALA A 199 -13.87 -10.73 -3.15
C ALA A 199 -14.42 -12.14 -2.89
N GLN A 200 -15.37 -12.28 -1.98
CA GLN A 200 -16.04 -13.56 -1.70
C GLN A 200 -16.80 -14.09 -2.92
N ARG A 201 -17.62 -13.26 -3.57
CA ARG A 201 -18.39 -13.66 -4.77
C ARG A 201 -17.50 -14.08 -5.93
N MET A 202 -16.33 -13.46 -6.08
CA MET A 202 -15.43 -13.73 -7.20
C MET A 202 -14.29 -14.68 -6.84
N ASN A 203 -14.21 -15.14 -5.59
CA ASN A 203 -13.13 -15.99 -5.08
C ASN A 203 -11.74 -15.40 -5.39
N VAL A 204 -11.48 -14.20 -4.86
CA VAL A 204 -10.20 -13.49 -4.96
C VAL A 204 -9.67 -13.16 -3.58
N HIS A 205 -8.36 -12.93 -3.49
CA HIS A 205 -7.70 -12.48 -2.28
C HIS A 205 -8.30 -11.19 -1.74
N PHE A 206 -8.42 -11.10 -0.41
CA PHE A 206 -8.93 -9.91 0.25
C PHE A 206 -8.08 -9.55 1.48
N VAL A 207 -7.69 -8.28 1.57
CA VAL A 207 -7.03 -7.69 2.74
C VAL A 207 -7.94 -6.65 3.36
N ASP A 208 -8.30 -6.82 4.63
CA ASP A 208 -9.15 -5.87 5.37
C ASP A 208 -8.33 -4.70 5.92
N ALA A 209 -7.89 -3.81 5.00
CA ALA A 209 -7.10 -2.64 5.35
C ALA A 209 -7.84 -1.67 6.27
N ASN A 210 -9.18 -1.60 6.15
CA ASN A 210 -9.99 -0.78 7.03
C ASN A 210 -9.88 -1.23 8.47
N ASN A 211 -10.11 -2.52 8.74
CA ASN A 211 -10.04 -3.06 10.11
C ASN A 211 -8.62 -2.96 10.67
N ILE A 212 -7.59 -3.29 9.88
CA ILE A 212 -6.18 -3.19 10.29
C ILE A 212 -5.83 -1.76 10.74
N THR A 213 -6.22 -0.77 9.95
CA THR A 213 -5.92 0.64 10.28
C THR A 213 -6.84 1.18 11.37
N HIS A 214 -8.08 0.71 11.46
CA HIS A 214 -8.99 1.03 12.57
C HIS A 214 -8.40 0.56 13.90
N ASP A 215 -7.95 -0.69 13.99
CA ASP A 215 -7.39 -1.25 15.21
C ASP A 215 -6.09 -0.54 15.60
N LEU A 216 -5.25 -0.19 14.64
CA LEU A 216 -4.06 0.61 14.86
C LEU A 216 -4.40 1.97 15.48
N GLU A 217 -5.31 2.71 14.86
CA GLU A 217 -5.62 4.09 15.28
C GLU A 217 -6.43 4.11 16.57
N GLN A 218 -7.41 3.20 16.74
CA GLN A 218 -8.15 3.04 18.00
C GLN A 218 -7.22 2.65 19.15
N GLY A 219 -6.27 1.74 18.89
CA GLY A 219 -5.28 1.32 19.90
C GLY A 219 -4.32 2.43 20.32
N LEU A 220 -3.98 3.36 19.42
CA LEU A 220 -3.20 4.56 19.72
C LEU A 220 -4.03 5.62 20.46
N GLY A 221 -5.33 5.66 20.21
CA GLY A 221 -6.22 6.68 20.75
C GLY A 221 -6.07 8.04 20.07
N THR A 222 -6.91 8.98 20.52
CA THR A 222 -7.11 10.29 19.89
C THR A 222 -5.84 11.11 19.68
N GLU A 223 -4.97 11.18 20.69
CA GLU A 223 -3.77 12.04 20.59
C GLU A 223 -2.61 11.37 19.87
N ALA A 224 -2.32 10.10 20.19
CA ALA A 224 -1.15 9.44 19.61
C ALA A 224 -1.34 9.09 18.15
N SER A 225 -2.57 8.85 17.67
CA SER A 225 -2.86 8.59 16.26
C SER A 225 -2.58 9.79 15.34
N LYS A 226 -2.60 11.03 15.86
CA LYS A 226 -2.20 12.23 15.11
C LYS A 226 -0.79 12.09 14.49
N LYS A 227 0.11 11.32 15.15
CA LYS A 227 1.48 11.09 14.65
C LYS A 227 1.53 10.33 13.33
N LEU A 228 0.48 9.63 12.96
CA LEU A 228 0.41 8.91 11.68
C LEU A 228 0.06 9.85 10.51
N HIS A 229 -0.64 10.93 10.79
CA HIS A 229 -1.29 11.78 9.80
C HIS A 229 -0.55 13.10 9.57
N MET A 230 -1.03 13.83 8.55
CA MET A 230 -0.57 15.20 8.28
C MET A 230 -1.14 16.18 9.34
N TRP A 231 -0.79 15.94 10.59
CA TRP A 231 -1.16 16.75 11.73
C TRP A 231 0.05 17.54 12.24
N PHE A 232 0.04 18.85 12.03
CA PHE A 232 1.11 19.76 12.43
C PHE A 232 0.52 21.05 12.95
N LYS A 233 1.05 21.57 14.06
CA LYS A 233 0.71 22.90 14.55
C LYS A 233 1.37 23.96 13.66
N PRO A 234 0.86 25.21 13.66
CA PRO A 234 1.54 26.31 12.97
C PRO A 234 3.00 26.42 13.39
N GLY A 235 3.89 26.48 12.39
CA GLY A 235 5.34 26.58 12.60
C GLY A 235 6.06 25.27 12.96
N GLU A 236 5.36 24.15 13.13
CA GLU A 236 5.95 22.85 13.48
C GLU A 236 6.62 22.17 12.26
N GLU A 237 6.03 22.28 11.09
CA GLU A 237 6.55 21.70 9.87
C GLU A 237 6.70 22.77 8.77
N PRO A 238 7.93 23.01 8.27
CA PRO A 238 8.19 24.07 7.30
C PRO A 238 7.40 23.93 5.98
N SER A 239 7.08 22.72 5.57
CA SER A 239 6.30 22.47 4.35
C SER A 239 4.80 22.81 4.48
N VAL A 240 4.32 23.04 5.71
CA VAL A 240 2.95 23.46 6.04
C VAL A 240 2.98 24.50 7.18
N PRO A 241 3.51 25.72 6.93
CA PRO A 241 3.80 26.70 7.97
C PRO A 241 2.56 27.17 8.76
N GLU A 242 1.38 27.13 8.16
CA GLU A 242 0.10 27.46 8.80
C GLU A 242 -0.46 26.31 9.66
N GLY A 243 0.22 25.17 9.69
CA GLY A 243 -0.27 23.94 10.29
C GLY A 243 -1.26 23.19 9.38
N ARG A 244 -1.60 21.97 9.75
CA ARG A 244 -2.56 21.11 9.04
C ARG A 244 -3.22 20.14 10.02
N GLN A 245 -4.51 19.90 9.86
CA GLN A 245 -5.29 18.95 10.65
C GLN A 245 -5.96 17.94 9.70
N ASP A 246 -5.16 17.06 9.12
CA ASP A 246 -5.64 16.10 8.12
C ASP A 246 -5.78 14.72 8.77
N ASN A 247 -6.99 14.21 8.80
CA ASN A 247 -7.34 12.91 9.39
C ASN A 247 -7.33 11.76 8.37
N THR A 248 -6.98 12.04 7.11
CA THR A 248 -7.00 11.04 6.03
C THR A 248 -5.59 10.70 5.54
N HIS A 249 -4.75 11.73 5.31
CA HIS A 249 -3.47 11.52 4.67
C HIS A 249 -2.35 11.29 5.69
N TYR A 250 -1.54 10.28 5.42
CA TYR A 250 -0.39 9.94 6.25
C TYR A 250 0.81 10.85 5.99
N ASN A 251 1.57 11.11 7.02
CA ASN A 251 2.94 11.60 6.91
C ASN A 251 3.91 10.43 6.63
N VAL A 252 5.22 10.71 6.57
CA VAL A 252 6.25 9.67 6.34
C VAL A 252 6.10 8.51 7.33
N TYR A 253 6.05 8.80 8.62
CA TYR A 253 5.96 7.79 9.66
C TYR A 253 4.68 6.94 9.53
N GLY A 254 3.52 7.57 9.38
CA GLY A 254 2.24 6.86 9.26
C GLY A 254 2.17 5.99 8.01
N ALA A 255 2.67 6.48 6.88
CA ALA A 255 2.71 5.69 5.64
C ALA A 255 3.56 4.42 5.81
N HIS A 256 4.69 4.49 6.51
CA HIS A 256 5.53 3.33 6.80
C HIS A 256 4.88 2.36 7.77
N VAL A 257 4.26 2.85 8.85
CA VAL A 257 3.53 1.98 9.81
C VAL A 257 2.42 1.22 9.09
N VAL A 258 1.61 1.91 8.28
CA VAL A 258 0.50 1.29 7.55
C VAL A 258 1.02 0.35 6.45
N ALA A 259 2.03 0.75 5.67
CA ALA A 259 2.61 -0.11 4.64
C ALA A 259 3.19 -1.42 5.22
N LYS A 260 3.81 -1.37 6.41
CA LYS A 260 4.30 -2.55 7.10
C LYS A 260 3.17 -3.51 7.47
N LEU A 261 2.11 -2.99 8.11
CA LEU A 261 0.95 -3.80 8.49
C LEU A 261 0.26 -4.43 7.27
N LEU A 262 0.12 -3.67 6.18
CA LEU A 262 -0.49 -4.18 4.96
C LEU A 262 0.42 -5.19 4.24
N ALA A 263 1.76 -5.03 4.30
CA ALA A 263 2.69 -6.04 3.80
C ALA A 263 2.60 -7.35 4.58
N ASP A 264 2.47 -7.27 5.91
CA ASP A 264 2.28 -8.44 6.77
C ASP A 264 0.95 -9.13 6.43
N ALA A 265 -0.14 -8.39 6.32
CA ALA A 265 -1.47 -8.93 5.95
C ALA A 265 -1.49 -9.53 4.53
N LEU A 266 -0.80 -8.93 3.56
CA LEU A 266 -0.63 -9.49 2.22
C LEU A 266 0.11 -10.83 2.26
N CYS A 267 1.13 -10.96 3.11
CA CYS A 267 1.87 -12.21 3.29
C CYS A 267 1.06 -13.28 4.03
N GLU A 268 0.13 -12.89 4.90
CA GLU A 268 -0.82 -13.82 5.53
C GLU A 268 -1.84 -14.35 4.53
N GLU A 269 -2.44 -13.46 3.74
CA GLU A 269 -3.42 -13.79 2.71
C GLU A 269 -2.79 -14.58 1.54
N ILE A 270 -1.54 -14.25 1.18
CA ILE A 270 -0.82 -14.86 0.06
C ILE A 270 0.52 -15.42 0.58
N PRO A 271 0.52 -16.68 1.12
CA PRO A 271 1.71 -17.26 1.74
C PRO A 271 2.96 -17.34 0.84
N LEU A 272 2.78 -17.33 -0.49
CA LEU A 272 3.88 -17.29 -1.47
C LEU A 272 4.72 -16.00 -1.36
N LEU A 273 4.14 -14.91 -0.85
CA LEU A 273 4.85 -13.64 -0.67
C LEU A 273 5.73 -13.61 0.58
N LYS A 274 5.53 -14.52 1.56
CA LYS A 274 6.28 -14.55 2.83
C LYS A 274 7.79 -14.60 2.64
N LYS A 275 8.27 -15.36 1.66
CA LYS A 275 9.71 -15.50 1.39
C LYS A 275 10.39 -14.21 0.90
N TYR A 276 9.57 -13.26 0.42
CA TYR A 276 10.04 -11.97 -0.08
C TYR A 276 9.84 -10.84 0.93
N ARG A 277 9.21 -11.13 2.07
CA ARG A 277 8.99 -10.15 3.14
C ARG A 277 10.32 -9.81 3.80
N CYS A 278 10.64 -8.53 3.89
CA CYS A 278 11.83 -8.04 4.58
C CYS A 278 11.48 -6.88 5.53
N ASP A 279 12.34 -6.61 6.47
CA ASP A 279 12.19 -5.56 7.46
C ASP A 279 13.55 -4.97 7.83
N ALA A 280 13.54 -3.71 8.25
CA ALA A 280 14.70 -3.02 8.82
C ALA A 280 14.20 -1.99 9.84
N ASP A 281 15.07 -1.56 10.76
CA ASP A 281 14.70 -0.51 11.72
C ASP A 281 14.45 0.82 11.04
N TYR A 282 15.21 1.09 9.97
CA TYR A 282 15.04 2.28 9.12
C TYR A 282 15.29 1.95 7.65
N THR A 283 14.66 2.72 6.80
CA THR A 283 14.82 2.64 5.34
C THR A 283 15.23 3.99 4.77
N VAL A 284 16.12 3.96 3.76
CA VAL A 284 16.62 5.17 3.09
C VAL A 284 16.39 5.08 1.59
N ASP A 285 15.77 6.12 1.03
CA ASP A 285 15.60 6.28 -0.40
C ASP A 285 15.47 7.75 -0.80
N SER A 286 16.37 8.24 -1.64
CA SER A 286 16.33 9.61 -2.15
C SER A 286 15.06 9.97 -2.94
N LYS A 287 14.30 8.95 -3.39
CA LYS A 287 12.99 9.09 -4.04
C LYS A 287 11.82 9.20 -3.06
N GLY A 288 12.09 9.24 -1.75
CA GLY A 288 11.11 9.44 -0.69
C GLY A 288 10.24 8.22 -0.36
N ARG A 289 10.61 7.01 -0.81
CA ARG A 289 9.93 5.76 -0.44
C ARG A 289 10.33 5.29 0.96
N GLY A 290 11.55 5.65 1.42
CA GLY A 290 12.06 5.31 2.74
C GLY A 290 11.61 6.25 3.86
N ASP A 291 11.89 5.85 5.11
CA ASP A 291 11.71 6.69 6.31
C ASP A 291 12.51 7.99 6.19
N PHE A 292 13.68 7.92 5.54
CA PHE A 292 14.58 9.04 5.33
C PHE A 292 14.95 9.18 3.85
N MET A 293 15.15 10.42 3.43
CA MET A 293 15.67 10.74 2.09
C MET A 293 17.19 10.94 2.10
N SER A 294 17.82 11.05 3.27
CA SER A 294 19.26 11.14 3.45
C SER A 294 19.77 10.05 4.39
N LEU A 295 21.00 9.61 4.14
CA LEU A 295 21.64 8.60 4.98
C LEU A 295 22.10 9.19 6.31
N GLU A 296 22.46 10.47 6.31
CA GLU A 296 22.85 11.25 7.49
C GLU A 296 21.72 11.29 8.51
N ASP A 297 20.49 11.57 8.08
CA ASP A 297 19.31 11.61 8.95
C ASP A 297 19.00 10.23 9.54
N ALA A 298 19.11 9.16 8.74
CA ALA A 298 18.90 7.80 9.22
C ALA A 298 19.95 7.38 10.25
N VAL A 299 21.20 7.76 10.05
CA VAL A 299 22.30 7.52 11.01
C VAL A 299 22.07 8.31 12.29
N ALA A 300 21.70 9.58 12.20
CA ALA A 300 21.39 10.42 13.36
C ALA A 300 20.24 9.85 14.19
N ALA A 301 19.14 9.43 13.54
CA ALA A 301 18.02 8.78 14.20
C ALA A 301 18.43 7.45 14.87
N SER A 302 19.27 6.66 14.21
CA SER A 302 19.80 5.41 14.78
C SER A 302 20.66 5.63 16.03
N GLN A 303 21.46 6.69 16.04
CA GLN A 303 22.28 7.06 17.20
C GLN A 303 21.43 7.53 18.39
N ALA A 304 20.32 8.24 18.10
CA ALA A 304 19.38 8.71 19.12
C ALA A 304 18.65 7.57 19.86
N LYS A 305 18.45 6.41 19.22
CA LYS A 305 17.86 5.19 19.85
C LYS A 305 18.75 4.57 20.94
N GLY A 306 20.03 4.97 21.01
CA GLY A 306 21.00 4.40 21.96
C GLY A 306 21.71 3.16 21.41
N GLN A 307 22.84 2.79 22.04
CA GLN A 307 23.76 1.77 21.54
C GLN A 307 23.50 0.35 22.11
N GLN A 308 22.32 0.09 22.65
CA GLN A 308 22.05 -1.21 23.30
C GLN A 308 21.85 -2.35 22.28
N GLN A 309 21.21 -2.06 21.14
CA GLN A 309 20.94 -3.04 20.09
C GLN A 309 21.55 -2.62 18.75
N THR A 310 21.77 -3.59 17.85
CA THR A 310 22.12 -3.30 16.46
C THR A 310 20.91 -2.71 15.77
N VAL A 311 21.10 -1.57 15.11
CA VAL A 311 20.09 -0.89 14.29
C VAL A 311 20.40 -1.16 12.83
N THR A 312 19.43 -1.68 12.10
CA THR A 312 19.54 -1.96 10.66
C THR A 312 19.01 -0.78 9.85
N ILE A 313 19.79 -0.34 8.86
CA ILE A 313 19.38 0.68 7.89
C ILE A 313 19.40 0.04 6.50
N GLN A 314 18.24 -0.11 5.89
CA GLN A 314 18.10 -0.61 4.54
C GLN A 314 18.13 0.54 3.53
N ILE A 315 18.98 0.43 2.51
CA ILE A 315 19.14 1.43 1.45
C ILE A 315 18.56 0.86 0.15
N LEU A 316 17.46 1.46 -0.35
CA LEU A 316 16.68 0.93 -1.46
C LEU A 316 17.32 1.14 -2.82
N GLY A 317 18.10 2.19 -2.98
CA GLY A 317 18.76 2.48 -4.26
C GLY A 317 19.57 3.78 -4.22
N GLY A 318 20.30 4.03 -5.29
CA GLY A 318 21.13 5.22 -5.44
C GLY A 318 22.59 5.02 -5.08
N GLU A 319 23.36 6.08 -5.26
CA GLU A 319 24.80 6.12 -4.93
C GLU A 319 25.04 6.99 -3.70
N TRP A 320 25.65 6.42 -2.69
CA TRP A 320 25.76 7.03 -1.36
C TRP A 320 27.21 7.09 -0.89
N GLN A 321 27.58 8.18 -0.23
CA GLN A 321 28.84 8.23 0.49
C GLN A 321 28.70 7.40 1.78
N LYS A 322 29.65 6.49 1.99
CA LYS A 322 29.65 5.68 3.21
C LYS A 322 29.89 6.59 4.42
N PRO A 323 28.97 6.65 5.38
CA PRO A 323 29.11 7.56 6.52
C PRO A 323 30.24 7.10 7.46
N GLN A 324 30.92 8.06 8.07
CA GLN A 324 31.85 7.77 9.14
C GLN A 324 31.06 7.51 10.44
N LEU A 325 31.17 6.31 10.96
CA LEU A 325 30.49 5.93 12.20
C LEU A 325 31.44 6.00 13.41
N PRO A 326 30.96 6.37 14.60
CA PRO A 326 31.74 6.22 15.83
C PRO A 326 32.19 4.76 16.03
N LYS A 327 33.38 4.56 16.61
CA LYS A 327 33.99 3.22 16.81
C LYS A 327 33.10 2.19 17.54
N LYS A 328 32.14 2.64 18.34
CA LYS A 328 31.18 1.79 19.09
C LYS A 328 29.80 1.73 18.46
N SER A 329 29.61 2.28 17.26
CA SER A 329 28.32 2.28 16.59
C SER A 329 27.88 0.84 16.24
N LYS A 330 26.64 0.52 16.57
CA LYS A 330 25.98 -0.75 16.20
C LYS A 330 24.99 -0.55 15.05
N ILE A 331 25.41 0.12 13.99
CA ILE A 331 24.62 0.32 12.78
C ILE A 331 25.06 -0.67 11.72
N GLN A 332 24.10 -1.41 11.15
CA GLN A 332 24.30 -2.31 10.02
C GLN A 332 23.56 -1.77 8.80
N PHE A 333 24.27 -1.60 7.69
CA PHE A 333 23.67 -1.22 6.42
C PHE A 333 23.30 -2.45 5.60
N ILE A 334 22.07 -2.47 5.08
CA ILE A 334 21.56 -3.47 4.14
C ILE A 334 21.40 -2.77 2.79
N MET A 335 22.33 -3.07 1.86
CA MET A 335 22.30 -2.51 0.51
C MET A 335 21.39 -3.35 -0.37
N ARG A 336 20.39 -2.73 -0.99
CA ARG A 336 19.54 -3.36 -1.99
C ARG A 336 20.27 -3.34 -3.35
N GLU A 337 19.78 -4.12 -4.34
CA GLU A 337 20.47 -4.32 -5.64
C GLU A 337 20.82 -3.00 -6.37
N ASN A 338 19.92 -2.01 -6.26
CA ASN A 338 20.11 -0.71 -6.93
C ASN A 338 20.83 0.33 -6.05
N ALA A 339 21.37 -0.07 -4.90
CA ALA A 339 22.11 0.79 -3.99
C ALA A 339 23.60 0.47 -4.02
N LYS A 340 24.47 1.48 -4.06
CA LYS A 340 25.93 1.29 -4.01
C LYS A 340 26.63 2.40 -3.26
N TRP A 341 27.78 2.06 -2.68
CA TRP A 341 28.70 3.03 -2.14
C TRP A 341 29.50 3.70 -3.26
N LYS A 342 29.69 5.03 -3.15
CA LYS A 342 30.66 5.81 -3.94
C LYS A 342 32.05 5.66 -3.40
#